data_97c197ab8766948f1029a42dfb15009a
#
_entry.id   97c197ab8766948f1029a42dfb15009a
#
_cell.length_a   1.000
_cell.length_b   1.000
_cell.length_c   1.000
_cell.angle_alpha   90.00
_cell.angle_beta   90.00
_cell.angle_gamma   90.00
#
_symmetry.space_group_name_H-M   'P 1'
#
loop_
_entity.id
_entity.type
_entity.pdbx_description
1 polymer ?
#
loop_
_entity_poly.entity_id
_entity_poly.type
_entity_poly.pdbx_seq_one_letter_code
_entity_poly.pdbx_strand_id
1 'polypeptide(L)'
;MLWMSNLVAQYQEKLSSYQNITNQFQNMLSVLLQQQPLHIHSVVGRTKNKQSLVNKIHKADHKYKELENITDLCGLRIITYYEDEVDQIAAFIREHFSTDEDNSVDKREQLEADQFGYASVHVIVNLPIDAAGINPRSGESCKVEIQIRSMLQHAWAEIEHDLEYKNPAGTSTEVRRRFSRLAALLEMADREFKDLRQTLTEGAMPALRPCLNVKNSFKLKQVGAMEKLLLQFSRGGFAAGAGLLMFNGAVLLDLYFNTRISHLALLLSSLMMSV
;
A
#
# COMPACT_ATOMS: atom_id res chain seq x y z
N MET A 1 17.06 -9.68 -29.59
CA MET A 1 18.01 -9.67 -28.44
C MET A 1 18.56 -8.29 -28.11
N LEU A 2 19.01 -7.46 -29.07
CA LEU A 2 19.58 -6.11 -28.81
C LEU A 2 18.64 -5.16 -28.03
N TRP A 3 17.33 -5.13 -28.31
CA TRP A 3 16.35 -4.27 -27.65
C TRP A 3 16.17 -4.63 -26.16
N MET A 4 16.14 -5.93 -25.83
CA MET A 4 16.04 -6.40 -24.44
C MET A 4 17.28 -6.01 -23.63
N SER A 5 18.48 -6.16 -24.21
CA SER A 5 19.72 -5.75 -23.56
C SER A 5 19.73 -4.25 -23.30
N ASN A 6 19.18 -3.45 -24.20
CA ASN A 6 19.07 -2.01 -24.05
C ASN A 6 18.12 -1.61 -22.90
N LEU A 7 16.90 -2.23 -22.83
CA LEU A 7 15.96 -1.98 -21.72
C LEU A 7 16.56 -2.36 -20.37
N VAL A 8 17.27 -3.48 -20.30
CA VAL A 8 17.91 -3.93 -19.05
C VAL A 8 19.06 -2.99 -18.66
N ALA A 9 19.84 -2.48 -19.63
CA ALA A 9 20.91 -1.51 -19.35
C ALA A 9 20.32 -0.19 -18.83
N GLN A 10 19.32 0.38 -19.50
CA GLN A 10 18.60 1.58 -19.05
C GLN A 10 18.00 1.41 -17.64
N TYR A 11 17.44 0.24 -17.35
CA TYR A 11 16.92 -0.06 -16.01
C TYR A 11 18.03 -0.03 -14.96
N GLN A 12 19.20 -0.60 -15.26
CA GLN A 12 20.33 -0.62 -14.34
C GLN A 12 20.87 0.79 -14.05
N GLU A 13 20.91 1.67 -15.04
CA GLU A 13 21.28 3.07 -14.87
C GLU A 13 20.30 3.83 -13.98
N LYS A 14 19.00 3.55 -14.12
CA LYS A 14 17.93 4.20 -13.34
C LYS A 14 17.58 3.46 -12.03
N LEU A 15 18.24 2.37 -11.68
CA LEU A 15 17.87 1.51 -10.54
C LEU A 15 17.86 2.27 -9.22
N SER A 16 18.85 3.11 -8.96
CA SER A 16 18.93 3.93 -7.75
C SER A 16 17.78 4.93 -7.65
N SER A 17 17.35 5.51 -8.77
CA SER A 17 16.20 6.41 -8.84
C SER A 17 14.90 5.66 -8.52
N TYR A 18 14.69 4.47 -9.10
CA TYR A 18 13.53 3.64 -8.77
C TYR A 18 13.50 3.20 -7.31
N GLN A 19 14.64 2.88 -6.72
CA GLN A 19 14.74 2.58 -5.28
C GLN A 19 14.37 3.78 -4.43
N ASN A 20 14.86 4.96 -4.77
CA ASN A 20 14.55 6.22 -4.08
C ASN A 20 13.03 6.53 -4.16
N ILE A 21 12.43 6.47 -5.35
CA ILE A 21 11.00 6.67 -5.56
C ILE A 21 10.18 5.67 -4.74
N THR A 22 10.55 4.39 -4.77
CA THR A 22 9.88 3.34 -3.99
C THR A 22 9.91 3.65 -2.50
N ASN A 23 11.07 4.04 -1.95
CA ASN A 23 11.23 4.36 -0.53
C ASN A 23 10.45 5.63 -0.14
N GLN A 24 10.49 6.68 -0.95
CA GLN A 24 9.75 7.91 -0.71
C GLN A 24 8.25 7.63 -0.70
N PHE A 25 7.76 6.86 -1.68
CA PHE A 25 6.34 6.53 -1.78
C PHE A 25 5.89 5.61 -0.64
N GLN A 26 6.70 4.63 -0.25
CA GLN A 26 6.43 3.78 0.91
C GLN A 26 6.25 4.62 2.18
N ASN A 27 7.16 5.54 2.45
CA ASN A 27 7.11 6.40 3.63
C ASN A 27 5.87 7.30 3.60
N MET A 28 5.60 7.95 2.46
CA MET A 28 4.43 8.81 2.28
C MET A 28 3.13 8.04 2.51
N LEU A 29 2.97 6.88 1.85
CA LEU A 29 1.77 6.08 1.94
C LEU A 29 1.57 5.48 3.34
N SER A 30 2.66 5.09 4.01
CA SER A 30 2.60 4.61 5.40
C SER A 30 2.04 5.68 6.33
N VAL A 31 2.49 6.94 6.20
CA VAL A 31 1.98 8.07 7.00
C VAL A 31 0.51 8.36 6.71
N LEU A 32 0.12 8.34 5.43
CA LEU A 32 -1.27 8.59 5.03
C LEU A 32 -2.23 7.51 5.55
N LEU A 33 -1.84 6.26 5.44
CA LEU A 33 -2.67 5.13 5.90
C LEU A 33 -2.77 5.03 7.42
N GLN A 34 -1.72 5.44 8.17
CA GLN A 34 -1.78 5.51 9.64
C GLN A 34 -2.80 6.52 10.16
N GLN A 35 -3.21 7.50 9.35
CA GLN A 35 -4.23 8.48 9.71
C GLN A 35 -5.66 7.95 9.45
N GLN A 36 -5.80 6.79 8.83
CA GLN A 36 -7.09 6.17 8.55
C GLN A 36 -7.49 5.19 9.66
N PRO A 37 -8.77 4.96 9.90
CA PRO A 37 -9.26 3.96 10.86
C PRO A 37 -9.14 2.54 10.28
N LEU A 38 -7.93 2.15 9.85
CA LEU A 38 -7.62 0.89 9.19
C LEU A 38 -6.58 0.11 9.98
N HIS A 39 -6.71 -1.21 10.00
CA HIS A 39 -5.79 -2.11 10.69
C HIS A 39 -4.70 -2.60 9.72
N ILE A 40 -3.72 -1.73 9.47
CA ILE A 40 -2.61 -2.03 8.56
C ILE A 40 -1.54 -2.83 9.32
N HIS A 41 -1.20 -4.00 8.81
CA HIS A 41 -0.09 -4.79 9.32
C HIS A 41 1.25 -4.24 8.83
N SER A 42 1.39 -3.99 7.52
CA SER A 42 2.63 -3.47 6.95
C SER A 42 2.43 -2.81 5.58
N VAL A 43 3.33 -1.86 5.28
CA VAL A 43 3.52 -1.28 3.95
C VAL A 43 4.97 -1.50 3.57
N VAL A 44 5.24 -2.28 2.54
CA VAL A 44 6.59 -2.69 2.14
C VAL A 44 6.85 -2.30 0.68
N GLY A 45 7.92 -1.53 0.46
CA GLY A 45 8.40 -1.18 -0.88
C GLY A 45 9.27 -2.29 -1.49
N ARG A 46 9.13 -2.50 -2.79
CA ARG A 46 9.91 -3.45 -3.56
C ARG A 46 10.24 -2.88 -4.93
N THR A 47 11.51 -2.65 -5.19
CA THR A 47 12.00 -2.39 -6.55
C THR A 47 12.29 -3.70 -7.24
N LYS A 48 11.86 -3.86 -8.50
CA LYS A 48 12.01 -5.09 -9.27
C LYS A 48 13.49 -5.43 -9.43
N ASN A 49 13.88 -6.67 -9.16
CA ASN A 49 15.26 -7.10 -9.42
C ASN A 49 15.49 -7.37 -10.92
N LYS A 50 16.77 -7.28 -11.33
CA LYS A 50 17.19 -7.46 -12.73
C LYS A 50 16.70 -8.76 -13.33
N GLN A 51 16.83 -9.89 -12.60
CA GLN A 51 16.45 -11.19 -13.12
C GLN A 51 14.95 -11.30 -13.36
N SER A 52 14.14 -10.75 -12.44
CA SER A 52 12.68 -10.70 -12.59
C SER A 52 12.26 -9.82 -13.76
N LEU A 53 12.99 -8.73 -14.03
CA LEU A 53 12.76 -7.88 -15.20
C LEU A 53 13.06 -8.64 -16.49
N VAL A 54 14.22 -9.28 -16.58
CA VAL A 54 14.61 -10.09 -17.75
C VAL A 54 13.55 -11.17 -18.02
N ASN A 55 13.13 -11.90 -17.00
CA ASN A 55 12.12 -12.93 -17.13
C ASN A 55 10.77 -12.36 -17.59
N LYS A 56 10.37 -11.17 -17.09
CA LYS A 56 9.13 -10.51 -17.50
C LYS A 56 9.17 -10.09 -18.96
N ILE A 57 10.27 -9.45 -19.39
CA ILE A 57 10.43 -8.99 -20.77
C ILE A 57 10.45 -10.19 -21.72
N HIS A 58 11.14 -11.29 -21.34
CA HIS A 58 11.20 -12.49 -22.15
C HIS A 58 9.83 -13.17 -22.33
N LYS A 59 9.02 -13.26 -21.25
CA LYS A 59 7.68 -13.84 -21.30
C LYS A 59 6.68 -13.01 -22.10
N ALA A 60 6.91 -11.69 -22.19
CA ALA A 60 5.97 -10.74 -22.78
C ALA A 60 6.13 -10.57 -24.30
N ASP A 61 7.01 -11.31 -24.94
CA ASP A 61 7.21 -11.38 -26.41
C ASP A 61 7.04 -10.03 -27.13
N HIS A 62 7.99 -9.11 -26.91
CA HIS A 62 8.01 -7.75 -27.49
C HIS A 62 6.89 -6.78 -27.06
N LYS A 63 6.07 -7.10 -26.04
CA LYS A 63 5.03 -6.21 -25.52
C LYS A 63 5.60 -4.87 -25.01
N TYR A 64 6.79 -4.90 -24.36
CA TYR A 64 7.40 -3.72 -23.77
C TYR A 64 8.45 -3.12 -24.70
N LYS A 65 8.21 -1.91 -25.19
CA LYS A 65 9.15 -1.15 -26.03
C LYS A 65 10.00 -0.20 -25.20
N GLU A 66 9.47 0.31 -24.10
CA GLU A 66 10.06 1.31 -23.22
C GLU A 66 9.87 0.87 -21.76
N LEU A 67 10.75 1.36 -20.86
CA LEU A 67 10.67 1.05 -19.42
C LEU A 67 9.38 1.58 -18.79
N GLU A 68 8.91 2.71 -19.25
CA GLU A 68 7.72 3.42 -18.80
C GLU A 68 6.44 2.59 -18.99
N ASN A 69 6.47 1.63 -19.92
CA ASN A 69 5.36 0.68 -20.14
C ASN A 69 5.32 -0.47 -19.13
N ILE A 70 6.37 -0.62 -18.32
CA ILE A 70 6.45 -1.68 -17.29
C ILE A 70 5.93 -1.11 -15.97
N THR A 71 4.78 -1.57 -15.53
CA THR A 71 4.03 -1.00 -14.41
C THR A 71 4.57 -1.38 -13.02
N ASP A 72 5.44 -2.39 -12.93
CA ASP A 72 5.91 -2.99 -11.68
C ASP A 72 7.43 -2.86 -11.45
N LEU A 73 8.06 -1.82 -12.06
CA LEU A 73 9.47 -1.48 -11.76
C LEU A 73 9.62 -1.02 -10.31
N CYS A 74 8.69 -0.17 -9.87
CA CYS A 74 8.47 0.20 -8.49
C CYS A 74 7.20 -0.50 -8.00
N GLY A 75 7.22 -1.09 -6.83
CA GLY A 75 6.06 -1.76 -6.25
C GLY A 75 5.94 -1.50 -4.77
N LEU A 76 4.72 -1.45 -4.28
CA LEU A 76 4.39 -1.45 -2.86
C LEU A 76 3.47 -2.64 -2.57
N ARG A 77 3.63 -3.22 -1.40
CA ARG A 77 2.71 -4.22 -0.86
C ARG A 77 2.13 -3.69 0.43
N ILE A 78 0.80 -3.63 0.49
CA ILE A 78 0.06 -3.27 1.69
C ILE A 78 -0.62 -4.54 2.19
N ILE A 79 -0.34 -4.87 3.45
CA ILE A 79 -0.96 -6.01 4.13
C ILE A 79 -1.84 -5.47 5.23
N THR A 80 -3.13 -5.81 5.19
CA THR A 80 -4.10 -5.48 6.24
C THR A 80 -4.50 -6.73 7.01
N TYR A 81 -5.00 -6.56 8.23
CA TYR A 81 -5.46 -7.70 9.02
C TYR A 81 -6.76 -8.31 8.48
N TYR A 82 -7.65 -7.50 7.88
CA TYR A 82 -9.00 -7.92 7.49
C TYR A 82 -9.25 -7.74 6.00
N GLU A 83 -10.02 -8.64 5.43
CA GLU A 83 -10.34 -8.69 4.00
C GLU A 83 -11.10 -7.43 3.51
N ASP A 84 -12.07 -6.95 4.29
CA ASP A 84 -12.89 -5.79 3.91
C ASP A 84 -12.12 -4.46 3.89
N GLU A 85 -10.96 -4.40 4.54
CA GLU A 85 -10.08 -3.23 4.49
C GLU A 85 -9.27 -3.15 3.18
N VAL A 86 -9.15 -4.25 2.44
CA VAL A 86 -8.51 -4.26 1.11
C VAL A 86 -9.23 -3.31 0.17
N ASP A 87 -10.57 -3.35 0.15
CA ASP A 87 -11.38 -2.48 -0.70
C ASP A 87 -11.35 -1.02 -0.25
N GLN A 88 -11.34 -0.79 1.07
CA GLN A 88 -11.23 0.55 1.65
C GLN A 88 -9.88 1.20 1.30
N ILE A 89 -8.79 0.43 1.36
CA ILE A 89 -7.45 0.89 0.97
C ILE A 89 -7.40 1.16 -0.54
N ALA A 90 -7.97 0.28 -1.37
CA ALA A 90 -8.00 0.47 -2.81
C ALA A 90 -8.79 1.72 -3.20
N ALA A 91 -9.93 1.98 -2.56
CA ALA A 91 -10.73 3.18 -2.74
C ALA A 91 -9.96 4.45 -2.30
N PHE A 92 -9.30 4.39 -1.13
CA PHE A 92 -8.46 5.48 -0.64
C PHE A 92 -7.35 5.85 -1.63
N ILE A 93 -6.68 4.84 -2.20
CA ILE A 93 -5.61 5.08 -3.20
C ILE A 93 -6.18 5.75 -4.45
N ARG A 94 -7.32 5.27 -4.98
CA ARG A 94 -7.98 5.86 -6.15
C ARG A 94 -8.46 7.28 -5.92
N GLU A 95 -8.87 7.61 -4.71
CA GLU A 95 -9.30 8.96 -4.35
C GLU A 95 -8.13 9.96 -4.27
N HIS A 96 -6.96 9.51 -3.81
CA HIS A 96 -5.85 10.40 -3.48
C HIS A 96 -4.73 10.45 -4.51
N PHE A 97 -4.67 9.49 -5.43
CA PHE A 97 -3.61 9.38 -6.44
C PHE A 97 -4.18 9.29 -7.86
N SER A 98 -3.38 9.71 -8.82
CA SER A 98 -3.69 9.48 -10.24
C SER A 98 -3.48 8.00 -10.56
N THR A 99 -4.54 7.25 -10.86
CA THR A 99 -4.50 5.82 -11.13
C THR A 99 -4.57 5.52 -12.61
N ASP A 100 -3.92 4.44 -13.01
CA ASP A 100 -3.99 3.85 -14.35
C ASP A 100 -4.94 2.65 -14.27
N GLU A 101 -6.23 2.89 -14.50
CA GLU A 101 -7.26 1.86 -14.36
C GLU A 101 -7.15 0.76 -15.44
N ASP A 102 -6.62 1.08 -16.63
CA ASP A 102 -6.42 0.10 -17.71
C ASP A 102 -5.39 -0.99 -17.33
N ASN A 103 -4.44 -0.65 -16.45
CA ASN A 103 -3.42 -1.57 -15.95
C ASN A 103 -3.67 -2.00 -14.50
N SER A 104 -4.66 -1.42 -13.82
CA SER A 104 -5.10 -1.86 -12.50
C SER A 104 -5.98 -3.10 -12.63
N VAL A 105 -5.93 -3.99 -11.66
CA VAL A 105 -6.72 -5.22 -11.71
C VAL A 105 -7.11 -5.70 -10.32
N ASP A 106 -8.37 -6.04 -10.15
CA ASP A 106 -8.83 -6.87 -9.05
C ASP A 106 -8.77 -8.34 -9.48
N LYS A 107 -7.77 -9.05 -9.00
CA LYS A 107 -7.61 -10.47 -9.35
C LYS A 107 -8.68 -11.37 -8.75
N ARG A 108 -9.43 -10.88 -7.75
CA ARG A 108 -10.55 -11.62 -7.16
C ARG A 108 -11.69 -11.75 -8.16
N GLU A 109 -11.91 -10.73 -8.98
CA GLU A 109 -12.94 -10.72 -10.04
C GLU A 109 -12.56 -11.58 -11.24
N GLN A 110 -11.29 -11.98 -11.38
CA GLN A 110 -10.83 -12.84 -12.47
C GLN A 110 -11.01 -14.33 -12.18
N LEU A 111 -11.35 -14.69 -10.94
CA LEU A 111 -11.61 -16.07 -10.57
C LEU A 111 -13.02 -16.46 -11.05
N GLU A 112 -13.11 -17.56 -11.78
CA GLU A 112 -14.40 -18.16 -12.11
C GLU A 112 -15.07 -18.74 -10.85
N ALA A 113 -16.39 -18.87 -10.86
CA ALA A 113 -17.15 -19.29 -9.68
C ALA A 113 -16.76 -20.66 -9.11
N ASP A 114 -16.14 -21.51 -9.93
CA ASP A 114 -15.62 -22.83 -9.54
C ASP A 114 -14.09 -22.83 -9.27
N GLN A 115 -13.44 -21.67 -9.39
CA GLN A 115 -12.02 -21.50 -9.13
C GLN A 115 -11.81 -20.89 -7.75
N PHE A 116 -11.12 -21.61 -6.90
CA PHE A 116 -10.63 -21.10 -5.63
C PHE A 116 -9.16 -20.68 -5.79
N GLY A 117 -8.91 -19.42 -5.57
CA GLY A 117 -7.59 -18.83 -5.57
C GLY A 117 -7.60 -17.60 -4.67
N TYR A 118 -6.50 -17.35 -3.99
CA TYR A 118 -6.44 -16.23 -3.07
C TYR A 118 -5.78 -15.05 -3.76
N ALA A 119 -6.60 -14.14 -4.25
CA ALA A 119 -6.18 -13.07 -5.13
C ALA A 119 -6.03 -11.72 -4.40
N SER A 120 -5.29 -10.82 -4.98
CA SER A 120 -5.00 -9.48 -4.47
C SER A 120 -5.56 -8.40 -5.39
N VAL A 121 -5.82 -7.21 -4.84
CA VAL A 121 -6.11 -6.02 -5.64
C VAL A 121 -4.79 -5.36 -6.02
N HIS A 122 -4.60 -5.08 -7.32
CA HIS A 122 -3.45 -4.39 -7.85
C HIS A 122 -3.89 -3.03 -8.42
N VAL A 123 -3.41 -1.95 -7.84
CA VAL A 123 -3.67 -0.59 -8.30
C VAL A 123 -2.38 -0.01 -8.85
N ILE A 124 -2.43 0.49 -10.08
CA ILE A 124 -1.30 1.18 -10.70
C ILE A 124 -1.47 2.68 -10.52
N VAL A 125 -0.47 3.31 -9.91
CA VAL A 125 -0.44 4.75 -9.63
C VAL A 125 0.59 5.41 -10.52
N ASN A 126 0.25 6.57 -11.11
CA ASN A 126 1.16 7.44 -11.82
C ASN A 126 1.71 8.50 -10.86
N LEU A 127 2.95 8.35 -10.44
CA LEU A 127 3.61 9.33 -9.55
C LEU A 127 4.39 10.35 -10.37
N PRO A 128 4.15 11.65 -10.21
CA PRO A 128 4.99 12.68 -10.81
C PRO A 128 6.37 12.66 -10.17
N ILE A 129 7.42 12.63 -10.99
CA ILE A 129 8.82 12.46 -10.56
C ILE A 129 9.76 13.45 -11.26
N ASP A 130 10.91 13.69 -10.65
CA ASP A 130 12.10 14.32 -11.27
C ASP A 130 13.37 13.57 -10.86
N ALA A 131 14.52 14.14 -11.14
CA ALA A 131 15.83 13.56 -10.81
C ALA A 131 16.04 13.35 -9.29
N ALA A 132 15.33 14.10 -8.43
CA ALA A 132 15.40 14.00 -6.97
C ALA A 132 14.40 12.99 -6.39
N GLY A 133 13.40 12.56 -7.16
CA GLY A 133 12.36 11.62 -6.74
C GLY A 133 10.95 12.12 -7.03
N ILE A 134 10.02 11.94 -6.08
CA ILE A 134 8.62 12.34 -6.26
C ILE A 134 8.51 13.88 -6.24
N ASN A 135 7.99 14.46 -7.34
CA ASN A 135 7.81 15.89 -7.48
C ASN A 135 6.48 16.22 -8.19
N PRO A 136 5.48 16.78 -7.46
CA PRO A 136 4.16 17.10 -8.02
C PRO A 136 4.15 18.11 -9.15
N ARG A 137 5.24 18.86 -9.31
CA ARG A 137 5.38 19.89 -10.35
C ARG A 137 6.06 19.37 -11.62
N SER A 138 6.52 18.12 -11.61
CA SER A 138 7.15 17.51 -12.77
C SER A 138 6.11 17.10 -13.81
N GLY A 139 6.48 17.25 -15.08
CA GLY A 139 5.74 16.67 -16.20
C GLY A 139 6.05 15.19 -16.46
N GLU A 140 7.08 14.65 -15.80
CA GLU A 140 7.44 13.23 -15.90
C GLU A 140 6.72 12.41 -14.84
N SER A 141 6.45 11.15 -15.13
CA SER A 141 5.79 10.24 -14.20
C SER A 141 6.43 8.85 -14.18
N CYS A 142 6.33 8.18 -13.03
CA CYS A 142 6.70 6.79 -12.84
C CYS A 142 5.47 5.98 -12.42
N LYS A 143 5.27 4.83 -13.05
CA LYS A 143 4.22 3.89 -12.65
C LYS A 143 4.69 3.07 -11.44
N VAL A 144 3.82 2.96 -10.44
CA VAL A 144 4.06 2.15 -9.25
C VAL A 144 2.90 1.20 -9.06
N GLU A 145 3.18 -0.08 -8.96
CA GLU A 145 2.19 -1.11 -8.65
C GLU A 145 1.99 -1.20 -7.14
N ILE A 146 0.75 -1.02 -6.67
CA ILE A 146 0.38 -1.24 -5.27
C ILE A 146 -0.44 -2.53 -5.19
N GLN A 147 0.10 -3.53 -4.49
CA GLN A 147 -0.56 -4.80 -4.21
C GLN A 147 -1.19 -4.73 -2.82
N ILE A 148 -2.49 -4.88 -2.73
CA ILE A 148 -3.25 -4.81 -1.48
C ILE A 148 -3.79 -6.20 -1.18
N ARG A 149 -3.57 -6.67 0.05
CA ARG A 149 -3.91 -8.05 0.48
C ARG A 149 -4.30 -8.08 1.94
N SER A 150 -5.17 -9.01 2.33
CA SER A 150 -5.28 -9.43 3.73
C SER A 150 -4.05 -10.23 4.17
N MET A 151 -3.90 -10.44 5.46
CA MET A 151 -2.86 -11.28 6.05
C MET A 151 -2.90 -12.71 5.50
N LEU A 152 -4.09 -13.29 5.39
CA LEU A 152 -4.24 -14.65 4.89
C LEU A 152 -3.99 -14.73 3.39
N GLN A 153 -4.45 -13.72 2.61
CA GLN A 153 -4.10 -13.58 1.19
C GLN A 153 -2.60 -13.49 0.97
N HIS A 154 -1.92 -12.77 1.84
CA HIS A 154 -0.47 -12.65 1.76
C HIS A 154 0.21 -13.98 2.05
N ALA A 155 -0.14 -14.64 3.15
CA ALA A 155 0.43 -15.94 3.52
C ALA A 155 0.24 -16.99 2.40
N TRP A 156 -0.97 -17.06 1.85
CA TRP A 156 -1.26 -17.92 0.71
C TRP A 156 -0.32 -17.66 -0.48
N ALA A 157 -0.24 -16.41 -0.93
CA ALA A 157 0.54 -16.05 -2.11
C ALA A 157 2.05 -16.33 -1.94
N GLU A 158 2.61 -16.14 -0.75
CA GLU A 158 4.02 -16.43 -0.47
C GLU A 158 4.28 -17.94 -0.46
N ILE A 159 3.36 -18.74 0.12
CA ILE A 159 3.49 -20.22 0.15
C ILE A 159 3.32 -20.80 -1.25
N GLU A 160 2.32 -20.35 -1.99
CA GLU A 160 2.08 -20.80 -3.38
C GLU A 160 3.32 -20.55 -4.25
N HIS A 161 3.84 -19.32 -4.19
CA HIS A 161 5.03 -18.92 -4.94
C HIS A 161 6.28 -19.77 -4.56
N ASP A 162 6.49 -20.04 -3.27
CA ASP A 162 7.63 -20.87 -2.82
C ASP A 162 7.53 -22.30 -3.34
N LEU A 163 6.34 -22.88 -3.32
CA LEU A 163 6.10 -24.25 -3.76
C LEU A 163 6.14 -24.39 -5.29
N GLU A 164 5.63 -23.40 -6.04
CA GLU A 164 5.74 -23.39 -7.51
C GLU A 164 7.18 -23.20 -7.97
N TYR A 165 7.94 -22.32 -7.32
CA TYR A 165 9.35 -22.10 -7.65
C TYR A 165 10.20 -23.37 -7.49
N LYS A 166 9.87 -24.22 -6.53
CA LYS A 166 10.57 -25.50 -6.29
C LYS A 166 10.19 -26.62 -7.27
N ASN A 167 9.13 -26.44 -8.07
CA ASN A 167 8.61 -27.42 -9.00
C ASN A 167 8.55 -26.91 -10.46
N PRO A 168 9.69 -26.70 -11.13
CA PRO A 168 9.72 -26.17 -12.48
C PRO A 168 9.08 -27.09 -13.55
N ALA A 169 8.87 -28.38 -13.23
CA ALA A 169 8.20 -29.34 -14.10
C ALA A 169 6.66 -29.17 -14.17
N GLY A 170 6.12 -28.21 -13.43
CA GLY A 170 4.69 -27.93 -13.35
C GLY A 170 3.98 -28.68 -12.22
N THR A 171 2.91 -28.08 -11.74
CA THR A 171 2.14 -28.59 -10.61
C THR A 171 1.13 -29.63 -11.09
N SER A 172 1.11 -30.84 -10.50
CA SER A 172 0.15 -31.88 -10.83
C SER A 172 -1.28 -31.43 -10.53
N THR A 173 -2.28 -32.01 -11.22
CA THR A 173 -3.70 -31.74 -11.00
C THR A 173 -4.11 -31.97 -9.55
N GLU A 174 -3.55 -32.99 -8.91
CA GLU A 174 -3.82 -33.29 -7.51
C GLU A 174 -3.32 -32.15 -6.58
N VAL A 175 -2.10 -31.69 -6.78
CA VAL A 175 -1.53 -30.59 -6.00
C VAL A 175 -2.34 -29.31 -6.20
N ARG A 176 -2.73 -28.97 -7.44
CA ARG A 176 -3.61 -27.82 -7.72
C ARG A 176 -4.94 -27.92 -6.97
N ARG A 177 -5.59 -29.08 -6.94
CA ARG A 177 -6.82 -29.31 -6.17
C ARG A 177 -6.60 -29.11 -4.66
N ARG A 178 -5.45 -29.49 -4.12
CA ARG A 178 -5.11 -29.26 -2.71
C ARG A 178 -4.92 -27.76 -2.44
N PHE A 179 -4.28 -27.05 -3.33
CA PHE A 179 -4.16 -25.57 -3.26
C PHE A 179 -5.53 -24.91 -3.27
N SER A 180 -6.41 -25.26 -4.22
CA SER A 180 -7.78 -24.68 -4.27
C SER A 180 -8.58 -24.93 -2.99
N ARG A 181 -8.46 -26.14 -2.40
CA ARG A 181 -9.14 -26.42 -1.12
C ARG A 181 -8.58 -25.57 0.02
N LEU A 182 -7.27 -25.36 0.08
CA LEU A 182 -6.65 -24.51 1.09
C LEU A 182 -7.06 -23.04 0.89
N ALA A 183 -7.13 -22.56 -0.35
CA ALA A 183 -7.60 -21.21 -0.66
C ALA A 183 -9.04 -21.00 -0.16
N ALA A 184 -9.95 -21.96 -0.40
CA ALA A 184 -11.32 -21.89 0.09
C ALA A 184 -11.39 -21.85 1.63
N LEU A 185 -10.56 -22.62 2.34
CA LEU A 185 -10.50 -22.59 3.80
C LEU A 185 -10.00 -21.24 4.33
N LEU A 186 -9.01 -20.65 3.67
CA LEU A 186 -8.49 -19.34 4.06
C LEU A 186 -9.52 -18.22 3.78
N GLU A 187 -10.23 -18.29 2.67
CA GLU A 187 -11.33 -17.36 2.37
C GLU A 187 -12.43 -17.40 3.43
N MET A 188 -12.81 -18.61 3.86
CA MET A 188 -13.76 -18.77 4.97
C MET A 188 -13.18 -18.17 6.26
N ALA A 189 -11.90 -18.40 6.56
CA ALA A 189 -11.28 -17.87 7.75
C ALA A 189 -11.20 -16.33 7.75
N ASP A 190 -10.92 -15.70 6.60
CA ASP A 190 -10.94 -14.23 6.49
C ASP A 190 -12.32 -13.64 6.77
N ARG A 191 -13.38 -14.27 6.26
CA ARG A 191 -14.77 -13.88 6.55
C ARG A 191 -15.09 -14.01 8.03
N GLU A 192 -14.73 -15.13 8.65
CA GLU A 192 -14.95 -15.35 10.09
C GLU A 192 -14.21 -14.33 10.95
N PHE A 193 -12.97 -13.97 10.62
CA PHE A 193 -12.24 -12.92 11.33
C PHE A 193 -12.90 -11.55 11.21
N LYS A 194 -13.43 -11.21 10.04
CA LYS A 194 -14.22 -10.00 9.84
C LYS A 194 -15.47 -9.99 10.70
N ASP A 195 -16.24 -11.09 10.69
CA ASP A 195 -17.50 -11.22 11.44
C ASP A 195 -17.24 -11.20 12.96
N LEU A 196 -16.19 -11.85 13.44
CA LEU A 196 -15.74 -11.78 14.83
C LEU A 196 -15.40 -10.36 15.25
N ARG A 197 -14.66 -9.61 14.40
CA ARG A 197 -14.36 -8.20 14.67
C ARG A 197 -15.65 -7.38 14.80
N GLN A 198 -16.58 -7.53 13.88
CA GLN A 198 -17.86 -6.82 13.91
C GLN A 198 -18.64 -7.15 15.20
N THR A 199 -18.75 -8.42 15.53
CA THR A 199 -19.43 -8.88 16.75
C THR A 199 -18.82 -8.30 18.02
N LEU A 200 -17.49 -8.27 18.11
CA LEU A 200 -16.77 -7.71 19.26
C LEU A 200 -16.92 -6.18 19.33
N THR A 201 -17.00 -5.50 18.19
CA THR A 201 -17.18 -4.05 18.13
C THR A 201 -18.63 -3.65 18.45
N GLU A 202 -19.62 -4.41 17.98
CA GLU A 202 -21.03 -4.17 18.22
C GLU A 202 -21.50 -4.65 19.60
N GLY A 203 -20.93 -5.75 20.10
CA GLY A 203 -21.20 -6.32 21.42
C GLY A 203 -20.52 -5.58 22.58
N ALA A 204 -19.56 -4.72 22.35
CA ALA A 204 -19.08 -3.75 23.31
C ALA A 204 -20.19 -2.72 23.52
N MET A 205 -20.98 -2.88 24.62
CA MET A 205 -21.98 -1.90 25.07
C MET A 205 -21.43 -0.46 24.88
N PRO A 206 -22.28 0.50 24.53
CA PRO A 206 -21.89 1.89 24.34
C PRO A 206 -21.47 2.48 25.71
N ALA A 207 -20.31 2.09 26.20
CA ALA A 207 -19.62 2.81 27.25
C ALA A 207 -19.16 4.13 26.62
N LEU A 208 -20.03 5.15 26.75
CA LEU A 208 -19.71 6.55 26.53
C LEU A 208 -18.96 6.82 25.20
N ARG A 209 -19.70 6.86 24.08
CA ARG A 209 -19.24 7.66 22.95
C ARG A 209 -19.10 9.10 23.47
N PRO A 210 -17.90 9.67 23.53
CA PRO A 210 -17.82 11.11 23.63
C PRO A 210 -18.56 11.64 22.41
N CYS A 211 -19.55 12.51 22.63
CA CYS A 211 -20.21 13.22 21.56
C CYS A 211 -19.22 14.21 20.92
N LEU A 212 -18.26 13.68 20.18
CA LEU A 212 -17.48 14.41 19.18
C LEU A 212 -18.08 14.05 17.84
N ASN A 213 -19.26 14.63 17.60
CA ASN A 213 -19.83 14.75 16.28
C ASN A 213 -19.02 15.80 15.52
N VAL A 214 -17.77 15.46 15.22
CA VAL A 214 -16.99 16.22 14.25
C VAL A 214 -17.43 15.74 12.88
N LYS A 215 -18.65 16.18 12.48
CA LYS A 215 -18.99 16.37 11.09
C LYS A 215 -18.15 17.53 10.56
N ASN A 216 -16.86 17.41 10.56
CA ASN A 216 -16.02 18.17 9.68
C ASN A 216 -15.81 17.28 8.45
N SER A 217 -16.73 17.47 7.51
CA SER A 217 -16.49 17.21 6.11
C SER A 217 -15.26 18.02 5.70
N PHE A 218 -14.07 17.49 5.95
CA PHE A 218 -12.91 17.89 5.20
C PHE A 218 -13.09 17.35 3.79
N LYS A 219 -13.91 18.02 3.00
CA LYS A 219 -13.69 18.09 1.57
C LYS A 219 -12.35 18.82 1.39
N LEU A 220 -11.28 18.09 1.52
CA LEU A 220 -10.00 18.49 0.98
C LEU A 220 -10.23 18.68 -0.51
N LYS A 221 -10.19 19.93 -0.98
CA LYS A 221 -10.17 20.25 -2.39
C LYS A 221 -8.97 19.49 -2.98
N GLN A 222 -9.27 18.56 -3.85
CA GLN A 222 -8.50 17.40 -4.30
C GLN A 222 -7.07 17.65 -4.83
N VAL A 223 -6.60 18.86 -4.97
CA VAL A 223 -5.28 19.18 -5.51
C VAL A 223 -4.39 19.83 -4.45
N GLY A 224 -4.95 20.70 -3.61
CA GLY A 224 -4.16 21.52 -2.70
C GLY A 224 -3.57 20.79 -1.47
N ALA A 225 -4.08 19.64 -1.08
CA ALA A 225 -3.60 18.95 0.13
C ALA A 225 -2.46 17.99 -0.20
N MET A 226 -2.54 17.28 -1.31
CA MET A 226 -1.45 16.43 -1.79
C MET A 226 -0.27 17.31 -2.23
N GLU A 227 -0.54 18.43 -2.89
CA GLU A 227 0.48 19.42 -3.24
C GLU A 227 1.15 20.02 -2.00
N LYS A 228 0.39 20.33 -0.95
CA LYS A 228 0.96 20.80 0.32
C LYS A 228 1.76 19.74 1.04
N LEU A 229 1.29 18.48 1.07
CA LEU A 229 1.99 17.37 1.71
C LEU A 229 3.29 17.03 0.96
N LEU A 230 3.23 16.93 -0.37
CA LEU A 230 4.39 16.64 -1.20
C LEU A 230 5.39 17.82 -1.24
N LEU A 231 4.91 19.07 -1.18
CA LEU A 231 5.76 20.26 -1.01
C LEU A 231 6.43 20.32 0.36
N GLN A 232 5.79 19.80 1.39
CA GLN A 232 6.38 19.69 2.73
C GLN A 232 7.51 18.64 2.75
N PHE A 233 7.34 17.53 2.01
CA PHE A 233 8.39 16.52 1.82
C PHE A 233 9.51 16.95 0.86
N SER A 234 9.20 17.74 -0.18
CA SER A 234 10.21 18.19 -1.16
C SER A 234 11.08 19.35 -0.68
N ARG A 235 10.59 20.17 0.27
CA ARG A 235 11.37 21.28 0.86
C ARG A 235 12.35 20.85 1.94
N GLY A 236 12.23 19.62 2.44
CA GLY A 236 13.25 19.00 3.28
C GLY A 236 14.44 18.56 2.44
N GLY A 237 15.17 19.54 1.88
CA GLY A 237 16.39 19.30 1.14
C GLY A 237 17.34 18.42 1.96
N PHE A 238 17.89 17.44 1.31
CA PHE A 238 18.88 16.49 1.80
C PHE A 238 20.03 17.21 2.53
N ALA A 239 19.92 17.33 3.83
CA ALA A 239 21.04 17.51 4.73
C ALA A 239 20.92 16.47 5.83
N ALA A 240 21.67 15.39 5.66
CA ALA A 240 22.05 14.38 6.64
C ALA A 240 20.91 13.69 7.43
N GLY A 241 20.92 12.36 7.43
CA GLY A 241 20.00 11.45 8.10
C GLY A 241 19.79 11.62 9.63
N ALA A 242 20.34 12.65 10.24
CA ALA A 242 20.10 13.05 11.63
C ALA A 242 18.94 14.05 11.76
N GLY A 243 18.64 14.86 10.74
CA GLY A 243 17.56 15.85 10.77
C GLY A 243 16.17 15.24 10.67
N LEU A 244 16.03 14.12 9.96
CA LEU A 244 14.74 13.45 9.75
C LEU A 244 14.22 12.77 11.03
N LEU A 245 15.09 12.23 11.84
CA LEU A 245 14.76 11.65 13.15
C LEU A 245 14.37 12.73 14.18
N MET A 246 15.00 13.90 14.12
CA MET A 246 14.68 15.03 15.00
C MET A 246 13.36 15.71 14.62
N PHE A 247 13.05 15.82 13.31
CA PHE A 247 11.81 16.45 12.86
C PHE A 247 10.58 15.57 13.13
N ASN A 248 10.70 14.26 12.93
CA ASN A 248 9.64 13.30 13.31
C ASN A 248 9.46 13.24 14.84
N GLY A 249 10.54 13.39 15.61
CA GLY A 249 10.48 13.46 17.07
C GLY A 249 9.78 14.72 17.58
N ALA A 250 10.01 15.88 16.96
CA ALA A 250 9.40 17.15 17.35
C ALA A 250 7.90 17.20 17.03
N VAL A 251 7.47 16.70 15.87
CA VAL A 251 6.05 16.63 15.49
C VAL A 251 5.30 15.58 16.32
N LEU A 252 5.92 14.45 16.63
CA LEU A 252 5.35 13.44 17.53
C LEU A 252 5.30 13.92 18.98
N LEU A 253 6.30 14.67 19.43
CA LEU A 253 6.28 15.31 20.76
C LEU A 253 5.19 16.39 20.83
N ASP A 254 5.03 17.23 19.82
CA ASP A 254 4.01 18.27 19.80
C ASP A 254 2.59 17.69 19.75
N LEU A 255 2.35 16.63 18.94
CA LEU A 255 1.10 15.87 18.95
C LEU A 255 0.87 15.15 20.29
N TYR A 256 1.92 14.55 20.87
CA TYR A 256 1.83 13.85 22.15
C TYR A 256 1.58 14.80 23.32
N PHE A 257 2.22 15.98 23.34
CA PHE A 257 2.00 17.00 24.36
C PHE A 257 0.64 17.70 24.19
N ASN A 258 0.22 18.04 22.97
CA ASN A 258 -1.09 18.66 22.74
C ASN A 258 -2.26 17.72 23.05
N THR A 259 -2.15 16.42 22.76
CA THR A 259 -3.18 15.45 23.17
C THR A 259 -3.21 15.21 24.68
N ARG A 260 -2.07 15.19 25.36
CA ARG A 260 -2.03 15.04 26.84
C ARG A 260 -2.45 16.29 27.58
N ILE A 261 -2.12 17.48 27.07
CA ILE A 261 -2.56 18.74 27.68
C ILE A 261 -4.09 18.89 27.57
N SER A 262 -4.70 18.52 26.46
CA SER A 262 -6.16 18.52 26.32
C SER A 262 -6.84 17.50 27.25
N HIS A 263 -6.26 16.33 27.48
CA HIS A 263 -6.76 15.36 28.46
C HIS A 263 -6.57 15.83 29.91
N LEU A 264 -5.47 16.50 30.22
CA LEU A 264 -5.22 17.04 31.56
C LEU A 264 -6.15 18.23 31.85
N ALA A 265 -6.41 19.09 30.86
CA ALA A 265 -7.35 20.20 30.98
C ALA A 265 -8.79 19.71 31.17
N LEU A 266 -9.20 18.63 30.49
CA LEU A 266 -10.50 17.99 30.69
C LEU A 266 -10.64 17.32 32.07
N LEU A 267 -9.59 16.69 32.58
CA LEU A 267 -9.58 16.12 33.94
C LEU A 267 -9.63 17.21 35.01
N LEU A 268 -8.91 18.31 34.84
CA LEU A 268 -8.92 19.43 35.79
C LEU A 268 -10.28 20.20 35.78
N SER A 269 -10.91 20.32 34.60
CA SER A 269 -12.25 20.94 34.52
C SER A 269 -13.34 20.06 35.15
N SER A 270 -13.20 18.73 35.05
CA SER A 270 -14.09 17.77 35.70
C SER A 270 -13.92 17.74 37.22
N LEU A 271 -12.71 17.97 37.73
CA LEU A 271 -12.46 18.06 39.18
C LEU A 271 -12.94 19.37 39.77
N MET A 272 -12.94 20.47 39.01
CA MET A 272 -13.43 21.75 39.46
C MET A 272 -14.97 21.90 39.45
N MET A 273 -15.70 21.00 38.79
CA MET A 273 -17.17 20.95 38.81
C MET A 273 -17.75 20.04 39.90
N SER A 274 -16.91 19.40 40.70
CA SER A 274 -17.30 18.49 41.78
C SER A 274 -16.96 19.02 43.19
N VAL A 275 -16.66 20.30 43.32
CA VAL A 275 -16.61 21.07 44.58
C VAL A 275 -17.60 22.23 44.47
#